data_31fe17f30404b9b940e5d4cd7bee5df8
#
_entry.id   31fe17f30404b9b940e5d4cd7bee5df8
#
_cell.length_a   1.000
_cell.length_b   1.000
_cell.length_c   1.000
_cell.angle_alpha   90.00
_cell.angle_beta   90.00
_cell.angle_gamma   90.00
#
_symmetry.space_group_name_H-M   'P 1'
#
loop_
_entity.id
_entity.type
_entity.pdbx_description
1 polymer ?
#
loop_
_entity_poly.entity_id
_entity_poly.type
_entity_poly.pdbx_seq_one_letter_code
_entity_poly.pdbx_strand_id
1 'polypeptide(L)'
;MEETAVYAKKLAKRVAEELHIPTYLYEYAQSNPDRNNLSVIRAGEYEGFFDKIKLPAWAPDYGPAEMNPTAGATVIGARDFLIAYNVNLNTKSTRIANRIAFDVREAGRVKREGNPYSGKIVNDANGEPIRIPGKLKSVKAIGWYIEEYNMAQISMNLTNYKISPLHIAFEETRKSADDRGVRVTGSELVGLIPLQPMLDAGKYFLEKQGMSAGVSEEELIDCAIRSMGLNELGAFDPKKKIIEYMLRDEKQARLVNMTVRGFVNETASDSAAPGGGSISALAGALGAALGTMVANLSASKRGWEDRVTEFSPWAEQGQALKDALIGLVDEDTRAFDRSEEHTSELQSLAYLVCRLLLEKK
;
A
#
# COMPACT_ATOMS: atom_id res chain seq x y z
N MET A 1 10.43 8.87 4.49
CA MET A 1 10.60 8.18 5.80
C MET A 1 11.39 9.02 6.80
N GLU A 2 12.51 9.65 6.43
CA GLU A 2 13.30 10.49 7.34
C GLU A 2 12.49 11.64 7.95
N GLU A 3 11.75 12.38 7.12
CA GLU A 3 10.88 13.45 7.57
C GLU A 3 9.79 12.96 8.53
N THR A 4 9.15 11.82 8.22
CA THR A 4 8.14 11.20 9.10
C THR A 4 8.74 10.82 10.45
N ALA A 5 9.99 10.33 10.48
CA ALA A 5 10.69 10.01 11.73
C ALA A 5 10.94 11.28 12.57
N VAL A 6 11.23 12.42 11.94
CA VAL A 6 11.36 13.71 12.64
C VAL A 6 10.04 14.13 13.28
N TYR A 7 8.92 13.99 12.56
CA TYR A 7 7.60 14.29 13.12
C TYR A 7 7.22 13.33 14.26
N ALA A 8 7.53 12.03 14.11
CA ALA A 8 7.29 11.04 15.18
C ALA A 8 8.04 11.40 16.48
N LYS A 9 9.31 11.82 16.38
CA LYS A 9 10.10 12.28 17.54
C LYS A 9 9.53 13.54 18.19
N LYS A 10 9.11 14.53 17.37
CA LYS A 10 8.46 15.75 17.87
C LYS A 10 7.15 15.42 18.61
N LEU A 11 6.33 14.53 18.03
CA LEU A 11 5.07 14.11 18.64
C LEU A 11 5.33 13.36 19.96
N ALA A 12 6.27 12.42 19.97
CA ALA A 12 6.62 11.66 21.17
C ALA A 12 7.07 12.55 22.33
N LYS A 13 7.90 13.56 22.02
CA LYS A 13 8.32 14.54 23.01
C LYS A 13 7.12 15.33 23.58
N ARG A 14 6.22 15.83 22.71
CA ARG A 14 5.03 16.56 23.14
C ARG A 14 4.10 15.72 24.00
N VAL A 15 3.83 14.47 23.61
CA VAL A 15 2.99 13.55 24.39
C VAL A 15 3.57 13.34 25.80
N ALA A 16 4.89 13.17 25.89
CA ALA A 16 5.56 13.00 27.16
C ALA A 16 5.53 14.25 28.05
N GLU A 17 5.75 15.44 27.47
CA GLU A 17 5.78 16.71 28.19
C GLU A 17 4.39 17.22 28.57
N GLU A 18 3.42 17.14 27.66
CA GLU A 18 2.07 17.70 27.84
C GLU A 18 1.14 16.75 28.62
N LEU A 19 1.27 15.43 28.42
CA LEU A 19 0.37 14.42 28.99
C LEU A 19 1.00 13.58 30.11
N HIS A 20 2.31 13.75 30.34
CA HIS A 20 3.09 12.95 31.30
C HIS A 20 2.98 11.42 31.07
N ILE A 21 2.92 11.02 29.78
CA ILE A 21 2.88 9.62 29.35
C ILE A 21 4.28 9.23 28.87
N PRO A 22 4.90 8.17 29.42
CA PRO A 22 6.17 7.68 28.92
C PRO A 22 6.03 7.18 27.47
N THR A 23 6.94 7.62 26.59
CA THR A 23 6.89 7.31 25.16
C THR A 23 8.11 6.53 24.72
N TYR A 24 7.88 5.56 23.83
CA TYR A 24 8.91 4.71 23.22
C TYR A 24 8.89 4.88 21.71
N LEU A 25 10.05 5.12 21.13
CA LEU A 25 10.22 5.22 19.69
C LEU A 25 10.50 3.84 19.08
N TYR A 26 9.94 3.57 17.89
CA TYR A 26 10.15 2.30 17.18
C TYR A 26 10.29 2.50 15.65
N GLU A 27 10.73 1.47 14.96
CA GLU A 27 11.00 1.45 13.52
C GLU A 27 11.97 2.58 13.12
N TYR A 28 11.68 3.36 12.07
CA TYR A 28 12.57 4.43 11.60
C TYR A 28 12.78 5.59 12.57
N ALA A 29 11.94 5.73 13.57
CA ALA A 29 12.08 6.78 14.59
C ALA A 29 12.90 6.32 15.81
N GLN A 30 13.20 5.01 15.94
CA GLN A 30 13.85 4.43 17.11
C GLN A 30 15.20 5.07 17.43
N SER A 31 15.50 5.16 18.72
CA SER A 31 16.79 5.63 19.26
C SER A 31 17.67 4.47 19.73
N ASN A 32 17.09 3.28 19.89
CA ASN A 32 17.76 2.06 20.34
C ASN A 32 17.40 0.90 19.39
N PRO A 33 18.41 0.34 18.64
CA PRO A 33 18.19 -0.76 17.70
C PRO A 33 17.51 -1.99 18.30
N ASP A 34 17.73 -2.29 19.59
CA ASP A 34 17.11 -3.43 20.26
C ASP A 34 15.58 -3.25 20.42
N ARG A 35 15.09 -2.02 20.31
CA ARG A 35 13.68 -1.64 20.39
C ARG A 35 13.04 -1.34 19.04
N ASN A 36 13.69 -1.70 17.94
CA ASN A 36 13.18 -1.43 16.61
C ASN A 36 11.79 -2.04 16.37
N ASN A 37 11.57 -3.27 16.80
CA ASN A 37 10.31 -3.97 16.57
C ASN A 37 9.30 -3.68 17.70
N LEU A 38 8.11 -3.19 17.33
CA LEU A 38 7.00 -2.93 18.26
C LEU A 38 6.68 -4.12 19.18
N SER A 39 6.79 -5.37 18.69
CA SER A 39 6.51 -6.55 19.51
C SER A 39 7.51 -6.76 20.64
N VAL A 40 8.75 -6.30 20.48
CA VAL A 40 9.78 -6.33 21.53
C VAL A 40 9.46 -5.32 22.62
N ILE A 41 9.03 -4.11 22.24
CA ILE A 41 8.58 -3.11 23.20
C ILE A 41 7.38 -3.62 23.99
N ARG A 42 6.39 -4.21 23.31
CA ARG A 42 5.14 -4.71 23.91
C ARG A 42 5.29 -6.04 24.68
N ALA A 43 6.44 -6.69 24.64
CA ALA A 43 6.66 -7.95 25.36
C ALA A 43 6.40 -7.78 26.86
N GLY A 44 5.58 -8.69 27.43
CA GLY A 44 5.06 -8.61 28.79
C GLY A 44 3.73 -7.85 28.91
N GLU A 45 3.26 -7.25 27.82
CA GLU A 45 2.01 -6.50 27.70
C GLU A 45 1.85 -5.40 28.76
N TYR A 46 0.62 -5.01 29.09
CA TYR A 46 0.36 -3.93 30.04
C TYR A 46 0.85 -4.29 31.46
N GLU A 47 0.56 -5.52 31.91
CA GLU A 47 0.84 -5.98 33.25
C GLU A 47 2.36 -6.08 33.52
N GLY A 48 3.10 -6.62 32.58
CA GLY A 48 4.56 -6.76 32.71
C GLY A 48 5.32 -5.44 32.55
N PHE A 49 4.67 -4.41 32.02
CA PHE A 49 5.36 -3.16 31.70
C PHE A 49 5.67 -2.32 32.94
N PHE A 50 4.92 -2.46 34.02
CA PHE A 50 5.16 -1.76 35.29
C PHE A 50 6.54 -2.06 35.91
N ASP A 51 7.06 -3.26 35.71
CA ASP A 51 8.40 -3.62 36.17
C ASP A 51 9.44 -3.37 35.08
N LYS A 52 9.09 -3.60 33.83
CA LYS A 52 9.97 -3.41 32.67
C LYS A 52 10.44 -1.97 32.53
N ILE A 53 9.56 -0.97 32.71
CA ILE A 53 9.89 0.46 32.57
C ILE A 53 10.93 0.93 33.60
N LYS A 54 11.06 0.25 34.74
CA LYS A 54 12.04 0.57 35.80
C LYS A 54 13.46 0.10 35.46
N LEU A 55 13.60 -0.80 34.47
CA LEU A 55 14.91 -1.31 34.05
C LEU A 55 15.65 -0.25 33.21
N PRO A 56 16.95 -0.02 33.42
CA PRO A 56 17.71 0.97 32.68
C PRO A 56 17.65 0.77 31.14
N ALA A 57 17.66 -0.49 30.67
CA ALA A 57 17.51 -0.82 29.24
C ALA A 57 16.14 -0.45 28.67
N TRP A 58 15.15 -0.24 29.52
CA TRP A 58 13.77 0.08 29.16
C TRP A 58 13.34 1.49 29.61
N ALA A 59 14.29 2.36 29.94
CA ALA A 59 13.99 3.76 30.14
C ALA A 59 13.28 4.32 28.89
N PRO A 60 12.19 5.11 29.04
CA PRO A 60 11.48 5.70 27.91
C PRO A 60 12.38 6.66 27.12
N ASP A 61 12.09 6.85 25.85
CA ASP A 61 12.79 7.84 25.03
C ASP A 61 12.44 9.27 25.47
N TYR A 62 11.20 9.47 25.92
CA TYR A 62 10.74 10.74 26.54
C TYR A 62 9.75 10.43 27.66
N GLY A 63 9.74 11.31 28.66
CA GLY A 63 8.82 11.24 29.80
C GLY A 63 9.37 10.48 30.99
N PRO A 64 8.53 10.29 32.04
CA PRO A 64 8.95 9.65 33.28
C PRO A 64 9.18 8.13 33.09
N ALA A 65 10.17 7.58 33.82
CA ALA A 65 10.37 6.13 33.87
C ALA A 65 9.37 5.43 34.83
N GLU A 66 8.12 5.80 34.67
CA GLU A 66 6.99 5.31 35.47
C GLU A 66 5.74 5.21 34.61
N MET A 67 4.95 4.16 34.79
CA MET A 67 3.70 3.99 34.04
C MET A 67 2.67 5.05 34.45
N ASN A 68 2.10 5.72 33.47
CA ASN A 68 0.97 6.60 33.73
C ASN A 68 -0.22 5.76 34.23
N PRO A 69 -0.84 6.10 35.38
CA PRO A 69 -1.86 5.24 36.01
C PRO A 69 -3.14 5.07 35.17
N THR A 70 -3.43 6.00 34.24
CA THR A 70 -4.64 5.95 33.42
C THR A 70 -4.35 5.62 31.94
N ALA A 71 -3.22 6.08 31.40
CA ALA A 71 -2.89 5.95 29.98
C ALA A 71 -1.76 4.94 29.71
N GLY A 72 -1.08 4.43 30.75
CA GLY A 72 0.03 3.49 30.59
C GLY A 72 1.25 4.12 29.96
N ALA A 73 1.80 3.45 28.95
CA ALA A 73 2.90 3.94 28.12
C ALA A 73 2.47 3.93 26.63
N THR A 74 3.06 4.80 25.82
CA THR A 74 2.72 4.95 24.41
C THR A 74 3.93 4.67 23.53
N VAL A 75 3.70 4.01 22.41
CA VAL A 75 4.70 3.83 21.34
C VAL A 75 4.40 4.76 20.17
N ILE A 76 5.42 5.47 19.68
CA ILE A 76 5.31 6.38 18.55
C ILE A 76 6.46 6.09 17.59
N GLY A 77 6.18 5.95 16.32
CA GLY A 77 7.21 5.60 15.34
C GLY A 77 6.85 6.01 13.93
N ALA A 78 7.79 5.77 13.03
CA ALA A 78 7.62 5.93 11.60
C ALA A 78 7.95 4.61 10.93
N ARG A 79 7.07 4.12 10.06
CA ARG A 79 7.24 2.84 9.34
C ARG A 79 6.67 2.93 7.94
N ASP A 80 7.08 2.02 7.08
CA ASP A 80 6.42 1.81 5.79
C ASP A 80 4.95 1.40 5.96
N PHE A 81 4.17 1.55 4.90
CA PHE A 81 2.78 1.11 4.90
C PHE A 81 2.69 -0.38 5.24
N LEU A 82 1.81 -0.68 6.17
CA LEU A 82 1.42 -2.04 6.51
C LEU A 82 0.08 -2.33 5.83
N ILE A 83 -0.05 -3.51 5.24
CA ILE A 83 -1.33 -3.97 4.71
C ILE A 83 -1.95 -4.95 5.72
N ALA A 84 -3.09 -4.58 6.30
CA ALA A 84 -3.90 -5.46 7.12
C ALA A 84 -4.87 -6.22 6.20
N TYR A 85 -4.76 -7.55 6.20
CA TYR A 85 -5.39 -8.41 5.22
C TYR A 85 -5.90 -9.71 5.84
N ASN A 86 -7.15 -10.03 5.62
CA ASN A 86 -7.80 -11.23 6.11
C ASN A 86 -8.15 -12.15 4.94
N VAL A 87 -7.91 -13.46 5.10
CA VAL A 87 -8.29 -14.47 4.12
C VAL A 87 -9.39 -15.35 4.71
N ASN A 88 -10.51 -15.47 4.01
CA ASN A 88 -11.72 -16.14 4.46
C ASN A 88 -11.68 -17.64 4.14
N LEU A 89 -12.19 -18.46 5.05
CA LEU A 89 -12.23 -19.90 4.91
C LEU A 89 -13.67 -20.45 4.99
N ASN A 90 -13.93 -21.50 4.26
CA ASN A 90 -15.20 -22.24 4.32
C ASN A 90 -15.36 -23.11 5.61
N THR A 91 -14.71 -22.73 6.70
CA THR A 91 -14.76 -23.46 7.98
C THR A 91 -14.94 -22.50 9.15
N LYS A 92 -15.47 -22.98 10.26
CA LYS A 92 -15.55 -22.27 11.53
C LYS A 92 -14.37 -22.59 12.47
N SER A 93 -13.49 -23.52 12.06
CA SER A 93 -12.43 -24.04 12.91
C SER A 93 -11.26 -23.08 13.05
N THR A 94 -11.20 -22.36 14.16
CA THR A 94 -10.04 -21.53 14.56
C THR A 94 -8.76 -22.35 14.65
N ARG A 95 -8.87 -23.65 14.99
CA ARG A 95 -7.72 -24.55 15.04
C ARG A 95 -7.10 -24.75 13.66
N ILE A 96 -7.93 -24.93 12.62
CA ILE A 96 -7.44 -25.05 11.22
C ILE A 96 -6.86 -23.72 10.76
N ALA A 97 -7.58 -22.62 10.99
CA ALA A 97 -7.12 -21.27 10.64
C ALA A 97 -5.76 -20.96 11.28
N ASN A 98 -5.57 -21.28 12.57
CA ASN A 98 -4.26 -21.06 13.22
C ASN A 98 -3.15 -21.93 12.64
N ARG A 99 -3.45 -23.17 12.21
CA ARG A 99 -2.45 -24.03 11.54
C ARG A 99 -2.01 -23.42 10.21
N ILE A 100 -2.94 -22.86 9.44
CA ILE A 100 -2.64 -22.15 8.19
C ILE A 100 -1.83 -20.88 8.49
N ALA A 101 -2.25 -20.08 9.49
CA ALA A 101 -1.52 -18.90 9.92
C ALA A 101 -0.07 -19.21 10.32
N PHE A 102 0.18 -20.35 10.98
CA PHE A 102 1.52 -20.79 11.36
C PHE A 102 2.38 -21.22 10.18
N ASP A 103 1.78 -21.71 9.12
CA ASP A 103 2.53 -22.07 7.91
C ASP A 103 2.94 -20.85 7.09
N VAL A 104 2.14 -19.78 7.13
CA VAL A 104 2.40 -18.58 6.31
C VAL A 104 3.19 -17.51 7.03
N ARG A 105 2.96 -17.27 8.33
CA ARG A 105 3.63 -16.19 9.08
C ARG A 105 5.12 -16.41 9.28
N GLU A 106 5.93 -15.36 9.30
CA GLU A 106 7.38 -15.43 9.48
C GLU A 106 7.81 -16.22 10.72
N ALA A 107 7.21 -15.95 11.87
CA ALA A 107 7.53 -16.63 13.13
C ALA A 107 7.22 -18.13 13.10
N GLY A 108 6.43 -18.58 12.13
CA GLY A 108 6.08 -19.97 11.94
C GLY A 108 5.45 -20.63 13.16
N ARG A 109 5.90 -21.86 13.46
CA ARG A 109 5.44 -22.65 14.61
C ARG A 109 6.60 -23.18 15.45
N VAL A 110 6.30 -23.50 16.70
CA VAL A 110 7.25 -24.20 17.58
C VAL A 110 7.47 -25.61 17.07
N LYS A 111 8.73 -26.07 17.02
CA LYS A 111 9.11 -27.44 16.67
C LYS A 111 8.67 -28.41 17.77
N ARG A 112 8.06 -29.52 17.38
CA ARG A 112 7.59 -30.56 18.31
C ARG A 112 8.03 -31.92 17.85
N GLU A 113 8.27 -32.83 18.78
CA GLU A 113 8.57 -34.23 18.52
C GLU A 113 7.27 -34.99 18.23
N GLY A 114 7.32 -35.92 17.29
CA GLY A 114 6.16 -36.71 16.89
C GLY A 114 5.08 -35.89 16.22
N ASN A 115 3.98 -35.65 16.92
CA ASN A 115 2.88 -34.85 16.36
C ASN A 115 3.23 -33.37 16.33
N PRO A 116 3.19 -32.70 15.14
CA PRO A 116 3.62 -31.30 14.99
C PRO A 116 2.75 -30.27 15.73
N TYR A 117 1.61 -30.69 16.27
CA TYR A 117 0.65 -29.81 16.95
C TYR A 117 0.51 -30.08 18.45
N SER A 118 0.67 -31.35 18.88
CA SER A 118 0.46 -31.77 20.27
C SER A 118 1.67 -32.45 20.91
N GLY A 119 2.74 -32.70 20.13
CA GLY A 119 3.97 -33.33 20.62
C GLY A 119 4.74 -32.46 21.61
N LYS A 120 5.75 -33.03 22.26
CA LYS A 120 6.63 -32.30 23.20
C LYS A 120 7.40 -31.21 22.46
N ILE A 121 7.49 -30.03 23.06
CA ILE A 121 8.27 -28.91 22.51
C ILE A 121 9.76 -29.28 22.53
N VAL A 122 10.44 -28.99 21.42
CA VAL A 122 11.89 -29.14 21.29
C VAL A 122 12.52 -27.79 21.61
N ASN A 123 13.34 -27.75 22.64
CA ASN A 123 14.08 -26.55 23.02
C ASN A 123 15.53 -26.62 22.49
N ASP A 124 16.15 -25.45 22.36
CA ASP A 124 17.57 -25.33 22.07
C ASP A 124 18.44 -25.52 23.33
N ALA A 125 19.75 -25.30 23.19
CA ALA A 125 20.71 -25.41 24.30
C ALA A 125 20.49 -24.40 25.44
N ASN A 126 19.76 -23.32 25.19
CA ASN A 126 19.42 -22.28 26.15
C ASN A 126 18.06 -22.48 26.82
N GLY A 127 17.36 -23.56 26.44
CA GLY A 127 16.00 -23.85 26.93
C GLY A 127 14.88 -23.14 26.16
N GLU A 128 15.20 -22.42 25.09
CA GLU A 128 14.22 -21.68 24.28
C GLU A 128 13.60 -22.58 23.21
N PRO A 129 12.28 -22.47 22.93
CA PRO A 129 11.61 -23.27 21.93
C PRO A 129 12.16 -23.03 20.51
N ILE A 130 12.66 -24.10 19.88
CA ILE A 130 13.07 -24.05 18.47
C ILE A 130 11.84 -23.79 17.61
N ARG A 131 11.94 -22.86 16.67
CA ARG A 131 10.87 -22.52 15.72
C ARG A 131 11.16 -23.07 14.34
N ILE A 132 10.11 -23.52 13.66
CA ILE A 132 10.10 -23.80 12.22
C ILE A 132 9.48 -22.55 11.57
N PRO A 133 10.25 -21.77 10.78
CA PRO A 133 9.72 -20.57 10.16
C PRO A 133 8.59 -20.90 9.17
N GLY A 134 7.68 -19.98 8.98
CA GLY A 134 6.68 -20.07 7.93
C GLY A 134 7.23 -19.66 6.57
N LYS A 135 6.37 -19.71 5.56
CA LYS A 135 6.75 -19.50 4.16
C LYS A 135 7.04 -18.04 3.80
N LEU A 136 6.39 -17.08 4.50
CA LEU A 136 6.45 -15.66 4.19
C LEU A 136 7.28 -14.89 5.21
N LYS A 137 8.13 -13.99 4.73
CA LYS A 137 8.86 -13.03 5.57
C LYS A 137 8.04 -11.75 5.73
N SER A 138 8.29 -11.02 6.81
CA SER A 138 7.57 -9.76 7.10
C SER A 138 6.04 -9.92 7.13
N VAL A 139 5.55 -11.08 7.54
CA VAL A 139 4.13 -11.38 7.71
C VAL A 139 3.87 -11.86 9.12
N LYS A 140 2.96 -11.20 9.82
CA LYS A 140 2.37 -11.66 11.07
C LYS A 140 0.99 -12.22 10.77
N ALA A 141 0.62 -13.36 11.34
CA ALA A 141 -0.69 -13.96 11.10
C ALA A 141 -1.19 -14.74 12.31
N ILE A 142 -2.51 -14.70 12.49
CA ILE A 142 -3.27 -15.52 13.42
C ILE A 142 -4.51 -16.07 12.73
N GLY A 143 -5.03 -17.20 13.23
CA GLY A 143 -6.35 -17.68 12.85
C GLY A 143 -7.37 -17.31 13.90
N TRP A 144 -8.50 -16.80 13.49
CA TRP A 144 -9.60 -16.45 14.37
C TRP A 144 -10.96 -16.84 13.77
N TYR A 145 -12.03 -16.72 14.54
CA TYR A 145 -13.40 -16.88 14.10
C TYR A 145 -14.13 -15.54 14.22
N ILE A 146 -14.83 -15.17 13.19
CA ILE A 146 -15.69 -13.98 13.19
C ILE A 146 -17.14 -14.42 13.22
N GLU A 147 -17.81 -14.07 14.31
CA GLU A 147 -19.20 -14.45 14.53
C GLU A 147 -20.15 -13.80 13.52
N GLU A 148 -19.91 -12.53 13.20
CA GLU A 148 -20.65 -11.73 12.23
C GLU A 148 -20.69 -12.39 10.84
N TYR A 149 -19.58 -12.96 10.40
CA TYR A 149 -19.47 -13.63 9.10
C TYR A 149 -19.65 -15.14 9.19
N ASN A 150 -19.78 -15.68 10.41
CA ASN A 150 -19.93 -17.12 10.67
C ASN A 150 -18.84 -17.98 10.01
N MET A 151 -17.62 -17.48 9.94
CA MET A 151 -16.48 -18.16 9.32
C MET A 151 -15.19 -17.89 10.06
N ALA A 152 -14.20 -18.78 9.88
CA ALA A 152 -12.84 -18.54 10.32
C ALA A 152 -12.05 -17.79 9.25
N GLN A 153 -11.17 -16.90 9.70
CA GLN A 153 -10.27 -16.12 8.87
C GLN A 153 -8.82 -16.33 9.31
N ILE A 154 -7.91 -16.14 8.37
CA ILE A 154 -6.50 -15.88 8.67
C ILE A 154 -6.31 -14.36 8.61
N SER A 155 -6.14 -13.74 9.78
CA SER A 155 -5.83 -12.31 9.87
C SER A 155 -4.33 -12.11 9.77
N MET A 156 -3.92 -11.29 8.82
CA MET A 156 -2.52 -11.02 8.50
C MET A 156 -2.19 -9.53 8.55
N ASN A 157 -0.96 -9.25 8.96
CA ASN A 157 -0.33 -7.95 8.76
C ASN A 157 0.92 -8.16 7.88
N LEU A 158 0.87 -7.67 6.65
CA LEU A 158 2.03 -7.61 5.77
C LEU A 158 2.82 -6.37 6.16
N THR A 159 3.82 -6.55 7.03
CA THR A 159 4.63 -5.44 7.57
C THR A 159 5.60 -4.87 6.54
N ASN A 160 5.92 -5.64 5.51
CA ASN A 160 6.62 -5.18 4.32
C ASN A 160 6.09 -5.91 3.09
N TYR A 161 5.13 -5.29 2.39
CA TYR A 161 4.51 -5.85 1.20
C TYR A 161 5.45 -5.94 -0.03
N LYS A 162 6.61 -5.27 0.01
CA LYS A 162 7.64 -5.39 -1.04
C LYS A 162 8.41 -6.72 -0.91
N ILE A 163 8.51 -7.27 0.31
CA ILE A 163 9.12 -8.58 0.57
C ILE A 163 8.11 -9.70 0.37
N SER A 164 6.91 -9.53 0.91
CA SER A 164 5.80 -10.47 0.73
C SER A 164 4.60 -9.75 0.13
N PRO A 165 4.49 -9.76 -1.22
CA PRO A 165 3.38 -9.11 -1.92
C PRO A 165 2.02 -9.70 -1.55
N LEU A 166 0.96 -8.89 -1.68
CA LEU A 166 -0.40 -9.24 -1.31
C LEU A 166 -0.89 -10.54 -1.99
N HIS A 167 -0.68 -10.65 -3.31
CA HIS A 167 -1.08 -11.83 -4.07
C HIS A 167 -0.30 -13.09 -3.67
N ILE A 168 0.98 -12.96 -3.28
CA ILE A 168 1.77 -14.09 -2.78
C ILE A 168 1.26 -14.53 -1.39
N ALA A 169 0.92 -13.58 -0.52
CA ALA A 169 0.32 -13.90 0.78
C ALA A 169 -1.02 -14.63 0.61
N PHE A 170 -1.86 -14.20 -0.33
CA PHE A 170 -3.11 -14.88 -0.68
C PHE A 170 -2.86 -16.31 -1.20
N GLU A 171 -1.97 -16.47 -2.18
CA GLU A 171 -1.69 -17.78 -2.80
C GLU A 171 -1.08 -18.78 -1.83
N GLU A 172 -0.13 -18.38 -0.99
CA GLU A 172 0.45 -19.28 0.01
C GLU A 172 -0.57 -19.67 1.10
N THR A 173 -1.48 -18.74 1.45
CA THR A 173 -2.59 -19.04 2.34
C THR A 173 -3.55 -20.04 1.69
N ARG A 174 -3.91 -19.83 0.41
CA ARG A 174 -4.76 -20.75 -0.36
C ARG A 174 -4.15 -22.15 -0.46
N LYS A 175 -2.88 -22.27 -0.82
CA LYS A 175 -2.18 -23.57 -0.86
C LYS A 175 -2.20 -24.28 0.50
N SER A 176 -1.93 -23.55 1.57
CA SER A 176 -1.94 -24.11 2.93
C SER A 176 -3.34 -24.55 3.37
N ALA A 177 -4.40 -23.88 2.89
CA ALA A 177 -5.79 -24.26 3.12
C ALA A 177 -6.15 -25.53 2.33
N ASP A 178 -5.80 -25.57 1.03
CA ASP A 178 -6.03 -26.72 0.15
C ASP A 178 -5.38 -28.00 0.70
N ASP A 179 -4.14 -27.93 1.21
CA ASP A 179 -3.41 -29.03 1.86
C ASP A 179 -4.17 -29.61 3.07
N ARG A 180 -5.17 -28.91 3.59
CA ARG A 180 -6.00 -29.31 4.75
C ARG A 180 -7.44 -29.60 4.38
N GLY A 181 -7.75 -29.65 3.09
CA GLY A 181 -9.11 -29.87 2.60
C GLY A 181 -10.07 -28.71 2.92
N VAL A 182 -9.54 -27.51 3.16
CA VAL A 182 -10.30 -26.28 3.40
C VAL A 182 -10.13 -25.34 2.21
N ARG A 183 -11.20 -24.68 1.83
CA ARG A 183 -11.21 -23.76 0.70
C ARG A 183 -11.15 -22.31 1.19
N VAL A 184 -10.32 -21.51 0.55
CA VAL A 184 -10.41 -20.05 0.60
C VAL A 184 -11.61 -19.63 -0.23
N THR A 185 -12.51 -18.84 0.36
CA THR A 185 -13.72 -18.33 -0.31
C THR A 185 -13.51 -16.95 -0.90
N GLY A 186 -12.75 -16.11 -0.20
CA GLY A 186 -12.36 -14.77 -0.62
C GLY A 186 -11.44 -14.12 0.40
N SER A 187 -11.43 -12.81 0.43
CA SER A 187 -10.57 -12.07 1.34
C SER A 187 -11.13 -10.68 1.66
N GLU A 188 -10.53 -10.04 2.66
CA GLU A 188 -10.92 -8.73 3.13
C GLU A 188 -9.67 -7.84 3.30
N LEU A 189 -9.70 -6.66 2.70
CA LEU A 189 -8.73 -5.61 2.99
C LEU A 189 -9.24 -4.73 4.13
N VAL A 190 -8.51 -4.70 5.24
CA VAL A 190 -8.84 -3.86 6.40
C VAL A 190 -8.16 -2.51 6.30
N GLY A 191 -8.95 -1.44 6.20
CA GLY A 191 -8.42 -0.08 6.03
C GLY A 191 -8.04 0.25 4.58
N LEU A 192 -6.88 0.88 4.41
CA LEU A 192 -6.38 1.40 3.14
C LEU A 192 -5.19 0.61 2.61
N ILE A 193 -4.97 0.71 1.30
CA ILE A 193 -3.84 0.08 0.60
C ILE A 193 -3.19 1.06 -0.37
N PRO A 194 -1.86 1.05 -0.53
CA PRO A 194 -1.20 1.72 -1.65
C PRO A 194 -1.63 1.11 -2.99
N LEU A 195 -1.57 1.89 -4.06
CA LEU A 195 -1.96 1.45 -5.40
C LEU A 195 -1.08 0.30 -5.92
N GLN A 196 0.23 0.39 -5.75
CA GLN A 196 1.17 -0.57 -6.33
C GLN A 196 0.89 -2.05 -5.97
N PRO A 197 0.60 -2.43 -4.71
CA PRO A 197 0.21 -3.82 -4.40
C PRO A 197 -1.00 -4.34 -5.16
N MET A 198 -1.95 -3.48 -5.52
CA MET A 198 -3.13 -3.87 -6.31
C MET A 198 -2.77 -4.10 -7.78
N LEU A 199 -1.92 -3.23 -8.33
CA LEU A 199 -1.41 -3.38 -9.70
C LEU A 199 -0.56 -4.64 -9.84
N ASP A 200 0.35 -4.89 -8.90
CA ASP A 200 1.19 -6.10 -8.88
C ASP A 200 0.33 -7.37 -8.78
N ALA A 201 -0.74 -7.33 -7.99
CA ALA A 201 -1.66 -8.46 -7.87
C ALA A 201 -2.43 -8.69 -9.18
N GLY A 202 -2.96 -7.64 -9.81
CA GLY A 202 -3.65 -7.73 -11.09
C GLY A 202 -2.76 -8.31 -12.19
N LYS A 203 -1.55 -7.77 -12.30
CA LYS A 203 -0.53 -8.26 -13.22
C LYS A 203 -0.23 -9.75 -13.00
N TYR A 204 0.05 -10.15 -11.77
CA TYR A 204 0.33 -11.55 -11.40
C TYR A 204 -0.80 -12.49 -11.84
N PHE A 205 -2.05 -12.11 -11.59
CA PHE A 205 -3.18 -12.99 -11.92
C PHE A 205 -3.49 -13.03 -13.42
N LEU A 206 -3.25 -11.97 -14.18
CA LEU A 206 -3.33 -12.00 -15.65
C LEU A 206 -2.24 -12.90 -16.25
N GLU A 207 -0.98 -12.73 -15.83
CA GLU A 207 0.14 -13.56 -16.26
C GLU A 207 -0.11 -15.05 -15.93
N LYS A 208 -0.67 -15.34 -14.75
CA LYS A 208 -1.03 -16.69 -14.33
C LYS A 208 -2.12 -17.32 -15.21
N GLN A 209 -2.97 -16.49 -15.83
CA GLN A 209 -3.98 -16.91 -16.80
C GLN A 209 -3.42 -17.03 -18.23
N GLY A 210 -2.13 -16.75 -18.45
CA GLY A 210 -1.52 -16.69 -19.78
C GLY A 210 -2.00 -15.48 -20.60
N MET A 211 -2.43 -14.41 -19.93
CA MET A 211 -2.92 -13.18 -20.56
C MET A 211 -1.87 -12.07 -20.50
N SER A 212 -1.98 -11.10 -21.40
CA SER A 212 -1.15 -9.88 -21.35
C SER A 212 -1.48 -9.07 -20.09
N ALA A 213 -0.46 -8.58 -19.42
CA ALA A 213 -0.59 -7.64 -18.29
C ALA A 213 -0.61 -6.17 -18.76
N GLY A 214 -0.49 -5.91 -20.06
CA GLY A 214 -0.52 -4.57 -20.65
C GLY A 214 -1.93 -4.02 -20.84
N VAL A 215 -2.73 -4.09 -19.80
CA VAL A 215 -4.11 -3.57 -19.73
C VAL A 215 -4.17 -2.29 -18.91
N SER A 216 -5.33 -1.64 -18.83
CA SER A 216 -5.49 -0.40 -18.04
C SER A 216 -5.30 -0.64 -16.53
N GLU A 217 -5.00 0.44 -15.80
CA GLU A 217 -4.88 0.43 -14.33
C GLU A 217 -6.16 -0.11 -13.67
N GLU A 218 -7.33 0.31 -14.17
CA GLU A 218 -8.63 -0.14 -13.68
C GLU A 218 -8.83 -1.64 -13.92
N GLU A 219 -8.39 -2.16 -15.05
CA GLU A 219 -8.52 -3.59 -15.38
C GLU A 219 -7.58 -4.45 -14.52
N LEU A 220 -6.37 -3.98 -14.23
CA LEU A 220 -5.47 -4.64 -13.27
C LEU A 220 -6.10 -4.71 -11.88
N ILE A 221 -6.68 -3.60 -11.40
CA ILE A 221 -7.33 -3.55 -10.10
C ILE A 221 -8.57 -4.47 -10.07
N ASP A 222 -9.40 -4.47 -11.11
CA ASP A 222 -10.57 -5.35 -11.20
C ASP A 222 -10.15 -6.83 -11.21
N CYS A 223 -9.10 -7.18 -11.97
CA CYS A 223 -8.53 -8.53 -11.94
C CYS A 223 -8.05 -8.92 -10.54
N ALA A 224 -7.37 -8.04 -9.82
CA ALA A 224 -6.92 -8.28 -8.46
C ALA A 224 -8.11 -8.50 -7.49
N ILE A 225 -9.12 -7.62 -7.55
CA ILE A 225 -10.33 -7.71 -6.72
C ILE A 225 -11.03 -9.05 -6.92
N ARG A 226 -11.26 -9.45 -8.17
CA ARG A 226 -11.93 -10.72 -8.51
C ARG A 226 -11.11 -11.92 -8.13
N SER A 227 -9.80 -11.91 -8.42
CA SER A 227 -8.93 -13.06 -8.19
C SER A 227 -8.72 -13.37 -6.72
N MET A 228 -8.69 -12.33 -5.86
CA MET A 228 -8.56 -12.49 -4.42
C MET A 228 -9.91 -12.51 -3.68
N GLY A 229 -11.02 -12.30 -4.37
CA GLY A 229 -12.35 -12.29 -3.77
C GLY A 229 -12.54 -11.17 -2.76
N LEU A 230 -12.03 -9.95 -3.04
CA LEU A 230 -12.12 -8.80 -2.14
C LEU A 230 -13.55 -8.26 -1.97
N ASN A 231 -14.48 -8.70 -2.82
CA ASN A 231 -15.90 -8.35 -2.77
C ASN A 231 -16.78 -9.32 -1.95
N GLU A 232 -16.21 -10.35 -1.31
CA GLU A 232 -16.98 -11.39 -0.64
C GLU A 232 -17.82 -10.85 0.53
N LEU A 233 -17.23 -10.02 1.36
CA LEU A 233 -17.88 -9.48 2.56
C LEU A 233 -18.54 -8.11 2.34
N GLY A 234 -18.34 -7.52 1.18
CA GLY A 234 -18.88 -6.23 0.81
C GLY A 234 -18.18 -5.65 -0.41
N ALA A 235 -18.81 -4.68 -1.07
CA ALA A 235 -18.24 -4.06 -2.27
C ALA A 235 -16.88 -3.39 -1.97
N PHE A 236 -15.84 -3.78 -2.71
CA PHE A 236 -14.55 -3.10 -2.69
C PHE A 236 -14.60 -1.89 -3.62
N ASP A 237 -14.57 -0.70 -3.05
CA ASP A 237 -14.55 0.55 -3.81
C ASP A 237 -13.09 1.06 -3.90
N PRO A 238 -12.42 0.98 -5.06
CA PRO A 238 -11.05 1.45 -5.23
C PRO A 238 -10.85 2.92 -4.82
N LYS A 239 -11.84 3.79 -5.07
CA LYS A 239 -11.77 5.21 -4.73
C LYS A 239 -11.74 5.48 -3.23
N LYS A 240 -12.23 4.53 -2.42
CA LYS A 240 -12.27 4.62 -0.94
C LYS A 240 -11.22 3.77 -0.25
N LYS A 241 -10.57 2.86 -0.97
CA LYS A 241 -9.62 1.90 -0.40
C LYS A 241 -8.19 2.13 -0.85
N ILE A 242 -7.97 2.69 -2.04
CA ILE A 242 -6.62 2.95 -2.57
C ILE A 242 -6.21 4.38 -2.23
N ILE A 243 -5.08 4.51 -1.53
CA ILE A 243 -4.58 5.78 -0.99
C ILE A 243 -4.40 6.82 -2.10
N GLU A 244 -3.75 6.45 -3.20
CA GLU A 244 -3.48 7.36 -4.31
C GLU A 244 -4.78 7.85 -4.97
N TYR A 245 -5.83 7.02 -5.01
CA TYR A 245 -7.13 7.45 -5.55
C TYR A 245 -7.86 8.43 -4.64
N MET A 246 -7.71 8.26 -3.32
CA MET A 246 -8.26 9.21 -2.35
C MET A 246 -7.56 10.57 -2.36
N LEU A 247 -6.29 10.58 -2.76
CA LEU A 247 -5.47 11.80 -2.82
C LEU A 247 -5.53 12.49 -4.19
N ARG A 248 -6.13 11.86 -5.20
CA ARG A 248 -6.30 12.48 -6.53
C ARG A 248 -7.22 13.71 -6.40
N ASP A 249 -6.69 14.87 -6.77
CA ASP A 249 -7.48 16.09 -6.91
C ASP A 249 -8.08 16.15 -8.32
N GLU A 250 -9.36 15.81 -8.43
CA GLU A 250 -10.07 15.81 -9.73
C GLU A 250 -10.10 17.20 -10.40
N LYS A 251 -9.89 18.28 -9.64
CA LYS A 251 -9.82 19.64 -10.21
C LYS A 251 -8.55 19.86 -11.03
N GLN A 252 -7.48 19.11 -10.73
CA GLN A 252 -6.22 19.19 -11.47
C GLN A 252 -6.24 18.46 -12.81
N ALA A 253 -7.25 17.65 -13.06
CA ALA A 253 -7.43 16.84 -14.29
C ALA A 253 -8.61 17.38 -15.14
N ARG A 254 -8.71 18.71 -15.29
CA ARG A 254 -9.84 19.37 -15.94
C ARG A 254 -9.99 18.96 -17.42
N LEU A 255 -8.91 18.99 -18.18
CA LEU A 255 -8.94 18.75 -19.62
C LEU A 255 -9.16 17.28 -19.94
N VAL A 256 -8.46 16.36 -19.26
CA VAL A 256 -8.59 14.92 -19.52
C VAL A 256 -9.96 14.37 -19.09
N ASN A 257 -10.67 15.04 -18.21
CA ASN A 257 -12.02 14.66 -17.78
C ASN A 257 -13.13 15.23 -18.69
N MET A 258 -12.80 16.00 -19.71
CA MET A 258 -13.75 16.49 -20.68
C MET A 258 -14.22 15.34 -21.61
N THR A 259 -15.45 15.43 -22.08
CA THR A 259 -15.86 14.60 -23.23
C THR A 259 -15.00 14.96 -24.45
N VAL A 260 -14.81 14.01 -25.38
CA VAL A 260 -14.08 14.29 -26.63
C VAL A 260 -14.61 15.54 -27.33
N ARG A 261 -15.96 15.68 -27.41
CA ARG A 261 -16.59 16.87 -28.01
C ARG A 261 -16.30 18.13 -27.21
N GLY A 262 -16.35 18.05 -25.88
CA GLY A 262 -16.05 19.18 -24.99
C GLY A 262 -14.62 19.65 -25.17
N PHE A 263 -13.66 18.74 -25.18
CA PHE A 263 -12.25 19.05 -25.39
C PHE A 263 -11.99 19.72 -26.76
N VAL A 264 -12.58 19.19 -27.83
CA VAL A 264 -12.44 19.78 -29.18
C VAL A 264 -13.07 21.18 -29.25
N ASN A 265 -14.25 21.38 -28.63
CA ASN A 265 -14.89 22.71 -28.60
C ASN A 265 -14.08 23.70 -27.79
N GLU A 266 -13.52 23.31 -26.64
CA GLU A 266 -12.65 24.18 -25.83
C GLU A 266 -11.38 24.55 -26.60
N THR A 267 -10.78 23.61 -27.32
CA THR A 267 -9.62 23.85 -28.18
C THR A 267 -9.93 24.88 -29.29
N ALA A 268 -11.16 24.92 -29.78
CA ALA A 268 -11.60 25.81 -30.83
C ALA A 268 -12.12 27.18 -30.32
N SER A 269 -12.13 27.40 -29.01
CA SER A 269 -12.58 28.63 -28.40
C SER A 269 -11.46 29.68 -28.30
N ASP A 270 -11.75 30.82 -27.71
CA ASP A 270 -10.79 31.87 -27.34
C ASP A 270 -10.09 31.65 -26.01
N SER A 271 -10.25 30.45 -25.41
CA SER A 271 -9.57 30.01 -24.19
C SER A 271 -8.07 29.83 -24.43
N ALA A 272 -7.25 30.27 -23.46
CA ALA A 272 -5.80 30.08 -23.51
C ALA A 272 -5.38 28.59 -23.39
N ALA A 273 -6.28 27.73 -22.90
CA ALA A 273 -6.08 26.30 -22.74
C ALA A 273 -7.29 25.50 -23.27
N PRO A 274 -7.07 24.32 -23.92
CA PRO A 274 -5.80 23.61 -24.12
C PRO A 274 -4.91 24.25 -25.20
N GLY A 275 -3.62 24.37 -24.93
CA GLY A 275 -2.61 24.82 -25.87
C GLY A 275 -2.03 23.72 -26.77
N GLY A 276 -1.04 24.09 -27.59
CA GLY A 276 -0.38 23.15 -28.51
C GLY A 276 0.31 21.97 -27.81
N GLY A 277 0.86 22.18 -26.61
CA GLY A 277 1.47 21.12 -25.80
C GLY A 277 0.45 20.10 -25.31
N SER A 278 -0.68 20.54 -24.76
CA SER A 278 -1.81 19.68 -24.37
C SER A 278 -2.33 18.83 -25.53
N ILE A 279 -2.49 19.45 -26.73
CA ILE A 279 -2.94 18.73 -27.93
C ILE A 279 -1.90 17.69 -28.38
N SER A 280 -0.62 18.07 -28.39
CA SER A 280 0.46 17.15 -28.75
C SER A 280 0.55 15.96 -27.80
N ALA A 281 0.39 16.19 -26.50
CA ALA A 281 0.37 15.15 -25.48
C ALA A 281 -0.81 14.18 -25.70
N LEU A 282 -2.01 14.71 -25.97
CA LEU A 282 -3.19 13.87 -26.27
C LEU A 282 -2.99 13.05 -27.53
N ALA A 283 -2.47 13.66 -28.62
CA ALA A 283 -2.19 12.94 -29.86
C ALA A 283 -1.15 11.82 -29.65
N GLY A 284 -0.10 12.08 -28.87
CA GLY A 284 0.88 11.08 -28.48
C GLY A 284 0.27 9.94 -27.65
N ALA A 285 -0.61 10.28 -26.71
CA ALA A 285 -1.32 9.29 -25.89
C ALA A 285 -2.20 8.35 -26.73
N LEU A 286 -2.92 8.90 -27.72
CA LEU A 286 -3.71 8.13 -28.68
C LEU A 286 -2.83 7.22 -29.55
N GLY A 287 -1.65 7.70 -29.98
CA GLY A 287 -0.68 6.88 -30.71
C GLY A 287 -0.15 5.72 -29.87
N ALA A 288 0.22 5.97 -28.61
CA ALA A 288 0.66 4.94 -27.69
C ALA A 288 -0.46 3.91 -27.42
N ALA A 289 -1.71 4.37 -27.25
CA ALA A 289 -2.88 3.50 -27.07
C ALA A 289 -3.10 2.57 -28.27
N LEU A 290 -2.95 3.05 -29.52
CA LEU A 290 -3.04 2.22 -30.71
C LEU A 290 -1.93 1.18 -30.78
N GLY A 291 -0.69 1.55 -30.44
CA GLY A 291 0.42 0.60 -30.34
C GLY A 291 0.15 -0.49 -29.29
N THR A 292 -0.36 -0.10 -28.13
CA THR A 292 -0.77 -1.02 -27.06
C THR A 292 -1.88 -1.97 -27.53
N MET A 293 -2.88 -1.45 -28.25
CA MET A 293 -3.96 -2.27 -28.83
C MET A 293 -3.39 -3.35 -29.76
N VAL A 294 -2.45 -2.99 -30.63
CA VAL A 294 -1.82 -3.95 -31.56
C VAL A 294 -1.06 -5.03 -30.80
N ALA A 295 -0.31 -4.65 -29.74
CA ALA A 295 0.43 -5.60 -28.93
C ALA A 295 -0.54 -6.58 -28.20
N ASN A 296 -1.61 -6.09 -27.60
CA ASN A 296 -2.62 -6.92 -26.91
C ASN A 296 -3.38 -7.83 -27.87
N LEU A 297 -3.77 -7.34 -29.06
CA LEU A 297 -4.39 -8.18 -30.09
C LEU A 297 -3.43 -9.28 -30.59
N SER A 298 -2.13 -8.99 -30.65
CA SER A 298 -1.13 -9.97 -31.00
C SER A 298 -0.93 -11.01 -29.89
N ALA A 299 -0.90 -10.58 -28.63
CA ALA A 299 -0.80 -11.47 -27.47
C ALA A 299 -1.99 -12.44 -27.35
N SER A 300 -3.18 -12.00 -27.74
CA SER A 300 -4.42 -12.81 -27.68
C SER A 300 -4.75 -13.54 -28.98
N LYS A 301 -3.88 -13.47 -30.00
CA LYS A 301 -4.14 -14.06 -31.30
C LYS A 301 -4.08 -15.58 -31.24
N ARG A 302 -5.14 -16.25 -31.71
CA ARG A 302 -5.20 -17.70 -31.81
C ARG A 302 -4.03 -18.28 -32.60
N GLY A 303 -3.32 -19.24 -32.02
CA GLY A 303 -2.11 -19.85 -32.58
C GLY A 303 -0.81 -19.07 -32.26
N TRP A 304 -0.89 -18.06 -31.37
CA TRP A 304 0.24 -17.30 -30.86
C TRP A 304 0.30 -17.30 -29.33
N GLU A 305 -0.33 -18.28 -28.71
CA GLU A 305 -0.46 -18.40 -27.26
C GLU A 305 0.90 -18.45 -26.54
N ASP A 306 1.93 -18.96 -27.20
CA ASP A 306 3.33 -18.98 -26.75
C ASP A 306 4.04 -17.64 -26.85
N ARG A 307 3.46 -16.67 -27.59
CA ARG A 307 4.05 -15.35 -27.81
C ARG A 307 3.52 -14.27 -26.87
N VAL A 308 2.67 -14.60 -25.91
CA VAL A 308 2.19 -13.64 -24.90
C VAL A 308 3.36 -12.97 -24.17
N THR A 309 4.39 -13.73 -23.83
CA THR A 309 5.61 -13.22 -23.17
C THR A 309 6.42 -12.25 -24.03
N GLU A 310 6.26 -12.26 -25.35
CA GLU A 310 6.87 -11.32 -26.27
C GLU A 310 6.07 -10.01 -26.36
N PHE A 311 4.74 -10.09 -26.45
CA PHE A 311 3.88 -8.93 -26.69
C PHE A 311 3.42 -8.22 -25.41
N SER A 312 3.28 -8.93 -24.27
CA SER A 312 2.86 -8.32 -23.00
C SER A 312 3.78 -7.17 -22.56
N PRO A 313 5.12 -7.30 -22.61
CA PRO A 313 6.01 -6.18 -22.27
C PRO A 313 5.82 -4.94 -23.16
N TRP A 314 5.54 -5.13 -24.45
CA TRP A 314 5.25 -4.01 -25.36
C TRP A 314 3.92 -3.33 -25.00
N ALA A 315 2.91 -4.11 -24.66
CA ALA A 315 1.63 -3.58 -24.23
C ALA A 315 1.75 -2.83 -22.89
N GLU A 316 2.49 -3.37 -21.92
CA GLU A 316 2.76 -2.71 -20.63
C GLU A 316 3.50 -1.37 -20.83
N GLN A 317 4.52 -1.36 -21.68
CA GLN A 317 5.26 -0.14 -21.99
C GLN A 317 4.37 0.89 -22.69
N GLY A 318 3.50 0.45 -23.60
CA GLY A 318 2.52 1.29 -24.26
C GLY A 318 1.50 1.90 -23.30
N GLN A 319 1.01 1.14 -22.30
CA GLN A 319 0.16 1.67 -21.23
C GLN A 319 0.88 2.74 -20.42
N ALA A 320 2.10 2.47 -19.98
CA ALA A 320 2.88 3.44 -19.20
C ALA A 320 3.11 4.75 -19.98
N LEU A 321 3.43 4.66 -21.29
CA LEU A 321 3.59 5.83 -22.14
C LEU A 321 2.27 6.59 -22.33
N LYS A 322 1.18 5.89 -22.57
CA LYS A 322 -0.17 6.47 -22.70
C LYS A 322 -0.54 7.23 -21.44
N ASP A 323 -0.36 6.65 -20.25
CA ASP A 323 -0.73 7.28 -18.98
C ASP A 323 0.16 8.50 -18.67
N ALA A 324 1.45 8.41 -18.93
CA ALA A 324 2.36 9.55 -18.80
C ALA A 324 1.95 10.72 -19.72
N LEU A 325 1.64 10.43 -20.98
CA LEU A 325 1.22 11.45 -21.94
C LEU A 325 -0.15 12.05 -21.61
N ILE A 326 -1.10 11.27 -21.09
CA ILE A 326 -2.39 11.78 -20.57
C ILE A 326 -2.15 12.75 -19.43
N GLY A 327 -1.24 12.44 -18.50
CA GLY A 327 -0.89 13.33 -17.41
C GLY A 327 -0.34 14.68 -17.88
N LEU A 328 0.42 14.69 -18.97
CA LEU A 328 0.99 15.90 -19.55
C LEU A 328 -0.06 16.84 -20.17
N VAL A 329 -1.26 16.37 -20.51
CA VAL A 329 -2.33 17.21 -21.10
C VAL A 329 -2.71 18.35 -20.16
N ASP A 330 -2.95 18.08 -18.90
CA ASP A 330 -3.28 19.09 -17.89
C ASP A 330 -2.02 19.75 -17.30
N GLU A 331 -0.87 19.07 -17.31
CA GLU A 331 0.39 19.62 -16.81
C GLU A 331 0.90 20.80 -17.66
N ASP A 332 0.78 20.69 -18.99
CA ASP A 332 1.11 21.77 -19.92
C ASP A 332 0.34 23.06 -19.59
N THR A 333 -0.98 22.95 -19.39
CA THR A 333 -1.81 24.08 -18.98
C THR A 333 -1.36 24.67 -17.64
N ARG A 334 -1.12 23.83 -16.64
CA ARG A 334 -0.63 24.31 -15.33
C ARG A 334 0.74 24.98 -15.41
N ALA A 335 1.61 24.50 -16.28
CA ALA A 335 2.91 25.12 -16.52
C ALA A 335 2.76 26.49 -17.17
N PHE A 336 1.83 26.64 -18.11
CA PHE A 336 1.49 27.90 -18.77
C PHE A 336 0.91 28.90 -17.74
N ASP A 337 -0.08 28.52 -16.94
CA ASP A 337 -0.70 29.37 -15.91
C ASP A 337 0.36 29.89 -14.91
N ARG A 338 1.26 29.04 -14.45
CA ARG A 338 2.38 29.46 -13.57
C ARG A 338 3.31 30.47 -14.24
N SER A 339 3.57 30.31 -15.54
CA SER A 339 4.42 31.23 -16.30
C SER A 339 3.75 32.61 -16.47
N GLU A 340 2.44 32.62 -16.70
CA GLU A 340 1.65 33.86 -16.78
C GLU A 340 1.58 34.61 -15.44
N GLU A 341 1.39 33.90 -14.32
CA GLU A 341 1.43 34.48 -12.97
C GLU A 341 2.77 35.19 -12.72
N HIS A 342 3.89 34.55 -13.00
CA HIS A 342 5.22 35.15 -12.84
C HIS A 342 5.45 36.32 -13.78
N THR A 343 4.92 36.28 -15.00
CA THR A 343 5.03 37.37 -15.95
C THR A 343 4.18 38.59 -15.55
N SER A 344 2.98 38.35 -15.02
CA SER A 344 2.10 39.41 -14.50
C SER A 344 2.67 40.06 -13.24
N GLU A 345 3.31 39.32 -12.33
CA GLU A 345 4.02 39.85 -11.17
C GLU A 345 5.21 40.73 -11.59
N LEU A 346 6.00 40.28 -12.56
CA LEU A 346 7.10 41.12 -13.10
C LEU A 346 6.61 42.37 -13.81
N GLN A 347 5.51 42.30 -14.55
CA GLN A 347 4.89 43.45 -15.20
C GLN A 347 4.31 44.44 -14.17
N SER A 348 3.69 43.95 -13.08
CA SER A 348 3.18 44.78 -11.99
C SER A 348 4.29 45.52 -11.23
N LEU A 349 5.43 44.86 -11.01
CA LEU A 349 6.64 45.44 -10.42
C LEU A 349 7.26 46.48 -11.34
N ALA A 350 7.36 46.22 -12.65
CA ALA A 350 7.86 47.19 -13.63
C ALA A 350 6.94 48.42 -13.72
N TYR A 351 5.60 48.21 -13.65
CA TYR A 351 4.63 49.29 -13.64
C TYR A 351 4.73 50.17 -12.37
N LEU A 352 4.93 49.55 -11.20
CA LEU A 352 5.17 50.23 -9.93
C LEU A 352 6.45 51.07 -9.97
N VAL A 353 7.52 50.52 -10.51
CA VAL A 353 8.82 51.20 -10.64
C VAL A 353 8.70 52.39 -11.61
N CYS A 354 8.02 52.22 -12.75
CA CYS A 354 7.76 53.32 -13.71
C CYS A 354 6.94 54.41 -13.09
N ARG A 355 5.90 54.10 -12.30
CA ARG A 355 5.05 55.09 -11.61
C ARG A 355 5.83 55.85 -10.55
N LEU A 356 6.65 55.17 -9.74
CA LEU A 356 7.52 55.80 -8.73
C LEU A 356 8.59 56.73 -9.34
N LEU A 357 9.03 56.44 -10.57
CA LEU A 357 9.98 57.30 -11.29
C LEU A 357 9.29 58.51 -11.92
N LEU A 358 8.00 58.42 -12.27
CA LEU A 358 7.23 59.54 -12.81
C LEU A 358 6.73 60.50 -11.73
N GLU A 359 6.53 60.02 -10.51
CA GLU A 359 6.11 60.86 -9.35
C GLU A 359 7.28 61.66 -8.71
N LYS A 360 8.52 61.41 -9.12
CA LYS A 360 9.73 62.11 -8.68
C LYS A 360 10.22 63.24 -9.61
N LYS A 361 9.42 63.60 -10.60
CA LYS A 361 9.59 64.82 -11.42
C LYS A 361 8.54 65.87 -11.06
#